data_7583e23b6b9251fda34bdfe2d2d909cf
#
_entry.id   7583e23b6b9251fda34bdfe2d2d909cf
#
_cell.length_a   1.000
_cell.length_b   1.000
_cell.length_c   1.000
_cell.angle_alpha   90.00
_cell.angle_beta   90.00
_cell.angle_gamma   90.00
#
_symmetry.space_group_name_H-M   'P 1'
#
loop_
_entity.id
_entity.type
_entity.pdbx_description
1 polymer ?
#
loop_
_entity_poly.entity_id
_entity_poly.type
_entity_poly.pdbx_seq_one_letter_code
_entity_poly.pdbx_strand_id
1 'polypeptide(L)'
;YIYHPLWSETGADVKRERLLALGEGLPDMRAEIAAQLRRRSVDADFALAAALALLDRMGLRVGYPEYSREDGGRGATTLTRKDVAVGGAVIRLRFHGKGGKRIQRTLEDAALARALAMLKREPGDLLFRWRGEDGALCGLDAERVN
;
A
#
# COMPACT_ATOMS: atom_id res chain seq x y z
N TYR A 1 -1.38 14.06 -28.06
CA TYR A 1 -1.02 12.72 -28.57
C TYR A 1 -2.26 12.06 -29.15
N ILE A 2 -2.27 11.88 -30.48
CA ILE A 2 -3.34 11.15 -31.15
C ILE A 2 -2.86 9.70 -31.25
N TYR A 3 -3.45 8.82 -30.42
CA TYR A 3 -3.20 7.39 -30.52
C TYR A 3 -4.02 6.79 -31.66
N HIS A 4 -3.40 5.90 -32.45
CA HIS A 4 -4.10 5.17 -33.50
C HIS A 4 -5.25 4.34 -32.89
N PRO A 5 -6.47 4.32 -33.49
CA PRO A 5 -7.64 3.63 -32.92
C PRO A 5 -7.37 2.15 -32.58
N LEU A 6 -6.63 1.41 -33.40
CA LEU A 6 -6.23 0.02 -33.16
C LEU A 6 -5.40 -0.15 -31.88
N TRP A 7 -4.61 0.85 -31.46
CA TRP A 7 -3.85 0.82 -30.22
C TRP A 7 -4.74 0.99 -28.98
N SER A 8 -5.81 1.77 -29.11
CA SER A 8 -6.75 1.96 -27.99
C SER A 8 -7.63 0.73 -27.78
N GLU A 9 -8.05 0.04 -28.83
CA GLU A 9 -8.85 -1.18 -28.77
C GLU A 9 -8.05 -2.35 -28.17
N THR A 10 -6.84 -2.60 -28.69
CA THR A 10 -5.96 -3.66 -28.17
C THR A 10 -5.53 -3.40 -26.74
N GLY A 11 -5.29 -2.15 -26.37
CA GLY A 11 -4.97 -1.74 -25.01
C GLY A 11 -6.14 -1.89 -24.03
N ALA A 12 -7.37 -1.70 -24.51
CA ALA A 12 -8.59 -1.88 -23.72
C ALA A 12 -8.84 -3.37 -23.44
N ASP A 13 -8.65 -4.23 -24.43
CA ASP A 13 -8.83 -5.69 -24.29
C ASP A 13 -7.80 -6.29 -23.33
N VAL A 14 -6.53 -5.93 -23.46
CA VAL A 14 -5.48 -6.38 -22.53
C VAL A 14 -5.75 -5.89 -21.10
N LYS A 15 -6.22 -4.66 -20.93
CA LYS A 15 -6.63 -4.15 -19.61
C LYS A 15 -7.81 -4.93 -19.04
N ARG A 16 -8.80 -5.24 -19.88
CA ARG A 16 -9.97 -6.01 -19.46
C ARG A 16 -9.60 -7.41 -19.02
N GLU A 17 -8.78 -8.13 -19.78
CA GLU A 17 -8.31 -9.47 -19.41
C GLU A 17 -7.52 -9.44 -18.08
N ARG A 18 -6.62 -8.47 -17.90
CA ARG A 18 -5.88 -8.31 -16.64
C ARG A 18 -6.79 -7.97 -15.46
N LEU A 19 -7.82 -7.16 -15.67
CA LEU A 19 -8.80 -6.85 -14.62
C LEU A 19 -9.66 -8.06 -14.25
N LEU A 20 -10.05 -8.90 -15.22
CA LEU A 20 -10.76 -10.14 -14.96
C LEU A 20 -9.89 -11.12 -14.18
N ALA A 21 -8.65 -11.34 -14.62
CA ALA A 21 -7.70 -12.22 -13.93
C ALA A 21 -7.41 -11.72 -12.50
N LEU A 22 -7.25 -10.41 -12.32
CA LEU A 22 -7.11 -9.81 -10.98
C LEU A 22 -8.36 -10.06 -10.13
N GLY A 23 -9.57 -9.87 -10.72
CA GLY A 23 -10.84 -10.10 -10.03
C GLY A 23 -11.01 -11.54 -9.54
N GLU A 24 -10.57 -12.52 -10.33
CA GLU A 24 -10.59 -13.95 -9.95
C GLU A 24 -9.60 -14.26 -8.82
N GLY A 25 -8.43 -13.62 -8.80
CA GLY A 25 -7.41 -13.82 -7.76
C GLY A 25 -7.62 -13.02 -6.47
N LEU A 26 -8.50 -12.01 -6.49
CA LEU A 26 -8.72 -11.14 -5.32
C LEU A 26 -9.17 -11.88 -4.05
N PRO A 27 -10.07 -12.87 -4.09
CA PRO A 27 -10.47 -13.60 -2.88
C PRO A 27 -9.29 -14.31 -2.20
N ASP A 28 -8.45 -14.98 -2.98
CA ASP A 28 -7.28 -15.70 -2.47
C ASP A 28 -6.24 -14.74 -1.91
N MET A 29 -5.98 -13.65 -2.63
CA MET A 29 -5.09 -12.58 -2.16
C MET A 29 -5.58 -11.97 -0.83
N ARG A 30 -6.87 -11.71 -0.70
CA ARG A 30 -7.47 -11.18 0.54
C ARG A 30 -7.39 -12.16 1.69
N ALA A 31 -7.55 -13.46 1.42
CA ALA A 31 -7.38 -14.51 2.42
C ALA A 31 -5.94 -14.57 2.92
N GLU A 32 -4.96 -14.50 2.03
CA GLU A 32 -3.54 -14.46 2.38
C GLU A 32 -3.19 -13.20 3.18
N ILE A 33 -3.62 -12.03 2.73
CA ILE A 33 -3.48 -10.77 3.48
C ILE A 33 -4.04 -10.93 4.91
N ALA A 34 -5.24 -11.48 5.04
CA ALA A 34 -5.86 -11.68 6.34
C ALA A 34 -5.05 -12.66 7.22
N ALA A 35 -4.45 -13.70 6.64
CA ALA A 35 -3.58 -14.63 7.34
C ALA A 35 -2.31 -13.93 7.85
N GLN A 36 -1.65 -13.15 6.98
CA GLN A 36 -0.45 -12.40 7.35
C GLN A 36 -0.74 -11.35 8.44
N LEU A 37 -1.85 -10.63 8.35
CA LEU A 37 -2.23 -9.63 9.35
C LEU A 37 -2.53 -10.22 10.73
N ARG A 38 -2.79 -11.53 10.86
CA ARG A 38 -2.95 -12.20 12.16
C ARG A 38 -1.63 -12.48 12.86
N ARG A 39 -0.51 -12.45 12.14
CA ARG A 39 0.83 -12.68 12.72
C ARG A 39 1.20 -11.61 13.74
N ARG A 40 2.14 -11.94 14.62
CA ARG A 40 2.65 -11.03 15.66
C ARG A 40 4.10 -10.60 15.44
N SER A 41 4.69 -11.00 14.33
CA SER A 41 6.04 -10.61 13.90
C SER A 41 5.96 -9.60 12.75
N VAL A 42 6.81 -8.59 12.79
CA VAL A 42 6.96 -7.62 11.70
C VAL A 42 8.12 -8.06 10.84
N ASP A 43 7.81 -8.55 9.65
CA ASP A 43 8.75 -8.93 8.61
C ASP A 43 8.31 -8.38 7.24
N ALA A 44 9.01 -8.75 6.18
CA ALA A 44 8.72 -8.29 4.82
C ALA A 44 7.30 -8.63 4.36
N ASP A 45 6.84 -9.88 4.62
CA ASP A 45 5.53 -10.34 4.18
C ASP A 45 4.40 -9.68 4.97
N PHE A 46 4.61 -9.46 6.27
CA PHE A 46 3.69 -8.70 7.11
C PHE A 46 3.55 -7.25 6.64
N ALA A 47 4.66 -6.58 6.35
CA ALA A 47 4.66 -5.20 5.85
C ALA A 47 3.99 -5.10 4.48
N LEU A 48 4.27 -6.05 3.57
CA LEU A 48 3.64 -6.14 2.27
C LEU A 48 2.13 -6.36 2.39
N ALA A 49 1.69 -7.30 3.22
CA ALA A 49 0.27 -7.57 3.44
C ALA A 49 -0.49 -6.34 3.97
N ALA A 50 0.12 -5.60 4.91
CA ALA A 50 -0.48 -4.37 5.43
C ALA A 50 -0.57 -3.26 4.36
N ALA A 51 0.44 -3.13 3.49
CA ALA A 51 0.41 -2.19 2.36
C ALA A 51 -0.67 -2.57 1.33
N LEU A 52 -0.74 -3.85 0.95
CA LEU A 52 -1.77 -4.36 0.03
C LEU A 52 -3.18 -4.18 0.59
N ALA A 53 -3.37 -4.37 1.91
CA ALA A 53 -4.65 -4.11 2.56
C ALA A 53 -5.05 -2.64 2.48
N LEU A 54 -4.12 -1.69 2.62
CA LEU A 54 -4.39 -0.27 2.44
C LEU A 54 -4.74 0.06 0.98
N LEU A 55 -4.03 -0.52 0.02
CA LEU A 55 -4.32 -0.33 -1.41
C LEU A 55 -5.73 -0.83 -1.75
N ASP A 56 -6.06 -2.06 -1.34
CA ASP A 56 -7.36 -2.70 -1.63
C ASP A 56 -8.52 -1.97 -0.95
N ARG A 57 -8.39 -1.65 0.35
CA ARG A 57 -9.51 -1.14 1.16
C ARG A 57 -9.69 0.36 1.11
N MET A 58 -8.63 1.11 0.83
CA MET A 58 -8.67 2.57 0.82
C MET A 58 -8.43 3.19 -0.56
N GLY A 59 -8.17 2.38 -1.60
CA GLY A 59 -7.97 2.86 -2.97
C GLY A 59 -6.75 3.77 -3.09
N LEU A 60 -5.65 3.45 -2.42
CA LEU A 60 -4.42 4.22 -2.51
C LEU A 60 -3.64 3.88 -3.78
N ARG A 61 -2.76 4.77 -4.19
CA ARG A 61 -1.73 4.48 -5.18
C ARG A 61 -0.54 3.82 -4.50
N VAL A 62 0.23 3.02 -5.25
CA VAL A 62 1.43 2.35 -4.72
C VAL A 62 2.42 3.36 -4.13
N GLY A 63 2.78 4.39 -4.88
CA GLY A 63 3.77 5.39 -4.46
C GLY A 63 5.19 4.99 -4.87
N TYR A 64 5.89 5.93 -5.50
CA TYR A 64 7.29 5.77 -5.90
C TYR A 64 8.12 6.89 -5.27
N PRO A 65 9.31 6.58 -4.73
CA PRO A 65 10.16 7.56 -4.05
C PRO A 65 10.52 8.77 -4.92
N GLU A 66 10.66 8.58 -6.24
CA GLU A 66 10.99 9.64 -7.19
C GLU A 66 9.91 10.73 -7.17
N TYR A 67 8.64 10.35 -7.25
CA TYR A 67 7.53 11.31 -7.24
C TYR A 67 7.39 12.01 -5.88
N SER A 68 7.75 11.32 -4.78
CA SER A 68 7.75 11.95 -3.46
C SER A 68 8.81 13.03 -3.31
N ARG A 69 9.93 12.93 -4.03
CA ARG A 69 11.00 13.92 -4.04
C ARG A 69 10.68 15.12 -4.95
N GLU A 70 10.05 14.87 -6.09
CA GLU A 70 9.72 15.91 -7.06
C GLU A 70 8.50 16.74 -6.65
N ASP A 71 7.39 16.06 -6.33
CA ASP A 71 6.07 16.69 -6.10
C ASP A 71 5.63 16.66 -4.64
N GLY A 72 6.39 16.03 -3.74
CA GLY A 72 5.98 15.76 -2.35
C GLY A 72 4.81 14.78 -2.23
N GLY A 73 4.35 14.20 -3.36
CA GLY A 73 3.23 13.28 -3.43
C GLY A 73 3.56 11.89 -2.91
N ARG A 74 2.72 11.35 -2.03
CA ARG A 74 2.92 10.03 -1.43
C ARG A 74 1.89 9.02 -1.92
N GLY A 75 2.25 7.75 -1.82
CA GLY A 75 1.38 6.59 -1.95
C GLY A 75 1.71 5.57 -0.86
N ALA A 76 1.16 4.37 -0.92
CA ALA A 76 1.29 3.38 0.15
C ALA A 76 2.74 3.16 0.60
N THR A 77 3.68 2.87 -0.32
CA THR A 77 5.08 2.55 0.02
C THR A 77 5.88 3.76 0.55
N THR A 78 5.41 4.98 0.28
CA THR A 78 6.06 6.23 0.71
C THR A 78 5.33 6.95 1.83
N LEU A 79 4.29 6.33 2.42
CA LEU A 79 3.64 6.84 3.63
C LEU A 79 4.63 6.92 4.78
N THR A 80 4.53 7.99 5.54
CA THR A 80 5.27 8.15 6.79
C THR A 80 4.40 7.76 7.98
N ARG A 81 5.04 7.51 9.12
CA ARG A 81 4.34 7.21 10.38
C ARG A 81 3.40 8.35 10.83
N LYS A 82 3.69 9.59 10.42
CA LYS A 82 2.88 10.78 10.73
C LYS A 82 1.62 10.85 9.88
N ASP A 83 1.62 10.24 8.71
CA ASP A 83 0.46 10.22 7.81
C ASP A 83 -0.67 9.32 8.30
N VAL A 84 -0.38 8.45 9.28
CA VAL A 84 -1.28 7.40 9.77
C VAL A 84 -1.53 7.55 11.26
N ALA A 85 -2.78 7.75 11.65
CA ALA A 85 -3.24 7.68 13.02
C ALA A 85 -4.09 6.42 13.21
N VAL A 86 -3.83 5.71 14.31
CA VAL A 86 -4.56 4.49 14.70
C VAL A 86 -5.15 4.70 16.08
N GLY A 87 -6.45 4.43 16.23
CA GLY A 87 -7.15 4.49 17.50
C GLY A 87 -8.17 3.34 17.60
N GLY A 88 -7.89 2.33 18.40
CA GLY A 88 -8.69 1.10 18.44
C GLY A 88 -8.70 0.41 17.08
N ALA A 89 -9.88 0.18 16.51
CA ALA A 89 -10.04 -0.38 15.16
C ALA A 89 -10.03 0.68 14.05
N VAL A 90 -9.98 1.97 14.39
CA VAL A 90 -10.10 3.06 13.43
C VAL A 90 -8.74 3.52 12.94
N ILE A 91 -8.58 3.57 11.62
CA ILE A 91 -7.40 4.05 10.90
C ILE A 91 -7.76 5.35 10.20
N ARG A 92 -6.96 6.38 10.39
CA ARG A 92 -7.10 7.66 9.68
C ARG A 92 -5.83 7.97 8.93
N LEU A 93 -5.95 8.20 7.62
CA LEU A 93 -4.86 8.65 6.75
C LEU A 93 -5.03 10.12 6.41
N ARG A 94 -3.90 10.85 6.46
CA ARG A 94 -3.86 12.26 6.04
C ARG A 94 -2.48 12.56 5.45
N PHE A 95 -2.43 12.74 4.14
CA PHE A 95 -1.18 13.02 3.42
C PHE A 95 -1.45 13.74 2.10
N HIS A 96 -0.40 14.18 1.40
CA HIS A 96 -0.50 14.73 0.06
C HIS A 96 -0.18 13.65 -0.97
N GLY A 97 -1.12 13.38 -1.87
CA GLY A 97 -0.96 12.46 -2.99
C GLY A 97 -0.38 13.15 -4.22
N LYS A 98 -0.41 12.43 -5.34
CA LYS A 98 0.09 12.92 -6.64
C LYS A 98 -0.50 14.29 -6.98
N GLY A 99 0.38 15.21 -7.42
CA GLY A 99 0.01 16.58 -7.77
C GLY A 99 -0.40 17.43 -6.57
N GLY A 100 0.10 17.13 -5.37
CA GLY A 100 -0.18 17.88 -4.14
C GLY A 100 -1.61 17.72 -3.61
N LYS A 101 -2.41 16.81 -4.18
CA LYS A 101 -3.80 16.59 -3.78
C LYS A 101 -3.87 16.06 -2.35
N ARG A 102 -4.59 16.73 -1.48
CA ARG A 102 -4.82 16.31 -0.10
C ARG A 102 -5.68 15.06 -0.07
N ILE A 103 -5.14 14.00 0.52
CA ILE A 103 -5.82 12.72 0.72
C ILE A 103 -6.18 12.59 2.19
N GLN A 104 -7.46 12.32 2.44
CA GLN A 104 -7.97 11.96 3.76
C GLN A 104 -8.84 10.72 3.61
N ARG A 105 -8.57 9.71 4.41
CA ARG A 105 -9.32 8.44 4.43
C ARG A 105 -9.49 7.96 5.85
N THR A 106 -10.62 7.35 6.13
CA THR A 106 -10.91 6.69 7.40
C THR A 106 -11.44 5.30 7.10
N LEU A 107 -10.95 4.32 7.83
CA LEU A 107 -11.36 2.92 7.73
C LEU A 107 -11.46 2.33 9.13
N GLU A 108 -12.49 1.53 9.36
CA GLU A 108 -12.60 0.70 10.56
C GLU A 108 -12.21 -0.74 10.22
N ASP A 109 -11.07 -1.19 10.75
CA ASP A 109 -10.52 -2.51 10.52
C ASP A 109 -9.54 -2.86 11.66
N ALA A 110 -9.98 -3.70 12.57
CA ALA A 110 -9.21 -4.04 13.77
C ALA A 110 -7.89 -4.76 13.45
N ALA A 111 -7.88 -5.67 12.47
CA ALA A 111 -6.68 -6.43 12.10
C ALA A 111 -5.63 -5.53 11.46
N LEU A 112 -6.04 -4.69 10.51
CA LEU A 112 -5.15 -3.74 9.84
C LEU A 112 -4.69 -2.65 10.82
N ALA A 113 -5.58 -2.13 11.67
CA ALA A 113 -5.23 -1.13 12.68
C ALA A 113 -4.13 -1.65 13.62
N ARG A 114 -4.26 -2.90 14.10
CA ARG A 114 -3.24 -3.56 14.91
C ARG A 114 -1.92 -3.70 14.15
N ALA A 115 -1.95 -4.14 12.90
CA ALA A 115 -0.76 -4.29 12.06
C ALA A 115 -0.04 -2.96 11.86
N LEU A 116 -0.77 -1.89 11.53
CA LEU A 116 -0.21 -0.56 11.38
C LEU A 116 0.37 -0.01 12.70
N ALA A 117 -0.27 -0.30 13.83
CA ALA A 117 0.28 0.06 15.14
C ALA A 117 1.60 -0.66 15.45
N MET A 118 1.76 -1.91 15.01
CA MET A 118 3.02 -2.66 15.12
C MET A 118 4.10 -2.04 14.22
N LEU A 119 3.80 -1.79 12.95
CA LEU A 119 4.72 -1.15 12.00
C LEU A 119 5.16 0.24 12.47
N LYS A 120 4.29 1.01 13.10
CA LYS A 120 4.63 2.33 13.64
C LYS A 120 5.66 2.29 14.78
N ARG A 121 5.92 1.14 15.38
CA ARG A 121 6.95 0.98 16.43
C ARG A 121 8.34 0.78 15.84
N GLU A 122 8.45 0.39 14.56
CA GLU A 122 9.72 0.26 13.89
C GLU A 122 10.39 1.63 13.72
N PRO A 123 11.72 1.73 13.83
CA PRO A 123 12.42 3.00 13.73
C PRO A 123 12.37 3.60 12.32
N GLY A 124 12.55 4.91 12.22
CA GLY A 124 12.58 5.69 10.97
C GLY A 124 11.26 6.37 10.63
N ASP A 125 11.23 7.11 9.54
CA ASP A 125 10.10 7.95 9.17
C ASP A 125 9.04 7.19 8.36
N LEU A 126 9.46 6.28 7.47
CA LEU A 126 8.55 5.50 6.65
C LEU A 126 7.74 4.51 7.49
N LEU A 127 6.50 4.29 7.09
CA LEU A 127 5.58 3.40 7.80
C LEU A 127 5.93 1.92 7.61
N PHE A 128 6.18 1.49 6.38
CA PHE A 128 6.41 0.08 6.04
C PHE A 128 7.88 -0.27 6.13
N ARG A 129 8.34 -0.52 7.35
CA ARG A 129 9.71 -0.93 7.67
C ARG A 129 9.72 -2.14 8.59
N TRP A 130 10.78 -2.91 8.52
CA TRP A 130 11.02 -4.07 9.38
C TRP A 130 12.52 -4.30 9.56
N ARG A 131 12.88 -5.11 10.55
CA ARG A 131 14.27 -5.58 10.71
C ARG A 131 14.45 -6.88 9.93
N GLY A 132 15.48 -6.92 9.08
CA GLY A 132 15.95 -8.14 8.43
C GLY A 132 16.58 -9.12 9.42
N GLU A 133 16.91 -10.30 8.95
CA GLU A 133 17.56 -11.35 9.76
C GLU A 133 18.92 -10.92 10.33
N ASP A 134 19.63 -10.06 9.60
CA ASP A 134 20.88 -9.42 9.99
C ASP A 134 20.70 -8.22 10.95
N GLY A 135 19.45 -7.90 11.34
CA GLY A 135 19.10 -6.75 12.15
C GLY A 135 19.07 -5.42 11.41
N ALA A 136 19.41 -5.38 10.11
CA ALA A 136 19.35 -4.18 9.30
C ALA A 136 17.90 -3.72 9.11
N LEU A 137 17.70 -2.41 9.04
CA LEU A 137 16.39 -1.82 8.81
C LEU A 137 16.07 -1.83 7.31
N CYS A 138 15.06 -2.60 6.94
CA CYS A 138 14.54 -2.73 5.58
C CYS A 138 13.30 -1.86 5.39
N GLY A 139 12.97 -1.55 4.13
CA GLY A 139 11.76 -0.83 3.74
C GLY A 139 11.06 -1.48 2.57
N LEU A 140 9.76 -1.27 2.47
CA LEU A 140 8.96 -1.74 1.34
C LEU A 140 9.17 -0.81 0.14
N ASP A 141 9.54 -1.37 -1.00
CA ASP A 141 9.60 -0.65 -2.27
C ASP A 141 8.37 -0.90 -3.15
N ALA A 142 8.22 -0.05 -4.18
CA ALA A 142 7.09 -0.12 -5.08
C ALA A 142 7.13 -1.36 -5.99
N GLU A 143 8.31 -1.86 -6.34
CA GLU A 143 8.47 -3.03 -7.21
C GLU A 143 7.95 -4.30 -6.53
N ARG A 144 8.10 -4.37 -5.21
CA ARG A 144 7.64 -5.52 -4.44
C ARG A 144 6.12 -5.57 -4.27
N VAL A 145 5.45 -4.42 -4.44
CA VAL A 145 3.99 -4.29 -4.39
C VAL A 145 3.34 -4.54 -5.74
N ASN A 146 4.03 -4.25 -6.84
CA ASN A 146 3.58 -4.48 -8.21
C ASN A 146 3.86 -5.91 -8.67
#